data_e9c79ddef87226af2f8d0e8289d710d7
#
_entry.id   e9c79ddef87226af2f8d0e8289d710d7
#
_cell.length_a   1.000
_cell.length_b   1.000
_cell.length_c   1.000
_cell.angle_alpha   90.00
_cell.angle_beta   90.00
_cell.angle_gamma   90.00
#
_symmetry.space_group_name_H-M   'P 1'
#
loop_
_entity.id
_entity.type
_entity.pdbx_description
1 polymer ?
#
loop_
_entity_poly.entity_id
_entity_poly.type
_entity_poly.pdbx_seq_one_letter_code
_entity_poly.pdbx_strand_id
1 'polypeptide(L)'
;DTMDVWGDGEQTRSFLYIDDCIEGTLRLFESDYSDPINIGSDEQVSINQMIKIIENISGVSELKKNYQLDKPKGVRGRSSNNDLVKKVLNWSFKMKLKEGLKKTYDWISVETSKVGSNLSRFTKS
;
A
#
# COMPACT_ATOMS: atom_id res chain seq x y z
N ASP A 1 19.07 -12.64 -3.85
CA ASP A 1 17.82 -12.45 -4.58
C ASP A 1 17.79 -11.06 -5.20
N THR A 2 17.16 -10.91 -6.37
CA THR A 2 17.05 -9.65 -7.09
C THR A 2 15.57 -9.28 -7.19
N MET A 3 15.23 -8.01 -6.94
CA MET A 3 13.88 -7.46 -7.07
C MET A 3 13.82 -6.55 -8.29
N ASP A 4 12.89 -6.79 -9.20
CA ASP A 4 12.61 -5.88 -10.32
C ASP A 4 11.78 -4.69 -9.85
N VAL A 5 12.27 -3.49 -10.14
CA VAL A 5 11.60 -2.22 -9.83
C VAL A 5 11.28 -1.51 -11.15
N TRP A 6 10.00 -1.37 -11.47
CA TRP A 6 9.59 -0.65 -12.67
C TRP A 6 9.78 0.86 -12.50
N GLY A 7 10.58 1.43 -13.39
CA GLY A 7 11.03 2.81 -13.33
C GLY A 7 12.25 3.00 -12.44
N ASP A 8 12.38 4.21 -11.91
CA ASP A 8 13.50 4.63 -11.04
C ASP A 8 13.19 4.43 -9.53
N GLY A 9 11.98 3.98 -9.20
CA GLY A 9 11.53 3.82 -7.82
C GLY A 9 11.24 5.13 -7.07
N GLU A 10 11.37 6.29 -7.73
CA GLU A 10 11.12 7.61 -7.13
C GLU A 10 9.67 8.10 -7.31
N GLN A 11 8.85 7.34 -8.05
CA GLN A 11 7.41 7.61 -8.09
C GLN A 11 6.79 7.40 -6.72
N THR A 12 5.96 8.37 -6.28
CA THR A 12 5.37 8.37 -4.96
C THR A 12 3.92 7.91 -4.96
N ARG A 13 3.53 7.19 -3.91
CA ARG A 13 2.17 6.71 -3.67
C ARG A 13 1.83 6.84 -2.19
N SER A 14 0.54 6.93 -1.90
CA SER A 14 0.01 6.72 -0.56
C SER A 14 -0.72 5.38 -0.51
N PHE A 15 -0.58 4.68 0.61
CA PHE A 15 -1.16 3.37 0.81
C PHE A 15 -2.09 3.42 2.01
N LEU A 16 -3.30 2.91 1.83
CA LEU A 16 -4.31 2.84 2.88
C LEU A 16 -4.39 1.39 3.38
N TYR A 17 -4.29 1.19 4.68
CA TYR A 17 -4.46 -0.13 5.28
C TYR A 17 -5.91 -0.60 5.14
N ILE A 18 -6.11 -1.90 4.94
CA ILE A 18 -7.42 -2.46 4.58
C ILE A 18 -8.51 -2.18 5.62
N ASP A 19 -8.20 -2.23 6.91
CA ASP A 19 -9.20 -1.99 7.96
C ASP A 19 -9.68 -0.52 7.92
N ASP A 20 -8.78 0.44 7.70
CA ASP A 20 -9.14 1.85 7.53
C ASP A 20 -9.99 2.05 6.27
N CYS A 21 -9.65 1.36 5.17
CA CYS A 21 -10.43 1.40 3.93
C CYS A 21 -11.86 0.90 4.16
N ILE A 22 -12.00 -0.23 4.85
CA ILE A 22 -13.30 -0.81 5.19
C ILE A 22 -14.09 0.15 6.10
N GLU A 23 -13.47 0.66 7.16
CA GLU A 23 -14.14 1.60 8.08
C GLU A 23 -14.64 2.83 7.33
N GLY A 24 -13.79 3.47 6.52
CA GLY A 24 -14.19 4.64 5.74
C GLY A 24 -15.31 4.35 4.75
N THR A 25 -15.27 3.19 4.10
CA THR A 25 -16.31 2.75 3.15
C THR A 25 -17.65 2.50 3.86
N LEU A 26 -17.64 1.82 5.01
CA LEU A 26 -18.86 1.57 5.80
C LEU A 26 -19.48 2.87 6.30
N ARG A 27 -18.68 3.82 6.80
CA ARG A 27 -19.16 5.14 7.20
C ARG A 27 -19.82 5.90 6.05
N LEU A 28 -19.24 5.82 4.84
CA LEU A 28 -19.85 6.40 3.66
C LEU A 28 -21.19 5.73 3.34
N PHE A 29 -21.23 4.41 3.36
CA PHE A 29 -22.44 3.64 3.10
C PHE A 29 -23.58 3.94 4.08
N GLU A 30 -23.25 4.18 5.35
CA GLU A 30 -24.21 4.52 6.42
C GLU A 30 -24.59 6.00 6.46
N SER A 31 -23.97 6.85 5.62
CA SER A 31 -24.25 8.29 5.56
C SER A 31 -25.26 8.64 4.48
N ASP A 32 -25.83 9.84 4.58
CA ASP A 32 -26.69 10.40 3.53
C ASP A 32 -25.89 11.08 2.39
N TYR A 33 -24.56 10.97 2.42
CA TYR A 33 -23.71 11.61 1.42
C TYR A 33 -23.66 10.79 0.13
N SER A 34 -24.06 11.40 -1.00
CA SER A 34 -24.24 10.71 -2.28
C SER A 34 -23.20 11.07 -3.37
N ASP A 35 -22.37 12.09 -3.12
CA ASP A 35 -21.36 12.49 -4.10
C ASP A 35 -20.06 11.71 -3.97
N PRO A 36 -19.22 11.67 -5.01
CA PRO A 36 -17.91 11.03 -4.94
C PRO A 36 -17.02 11.62 -3.85
N ILE A 37 -16.35 10.78 -3.08
CA ILE A 37 -15.45 11.18 -2.01
C ILE A 37 -14.17 10.33 -2.03
N ASN A 38 -13.03 10.96 -1.73
CA ASN A 38 -11.78 10.23 -1.58
C ASN A 38 -11.69 9.62 -0.18
N ILE A 39 -11.40 8.33 -0.13
CA ILE A 39 -11.05 7.60 1.10
C ILE A 39 -9.64 7.08 0.90
N GLY A 40 -8.66 7.64 1.61
CA GLY A 40 -7.27 7.32 1.38
C GLY A 40 -6.35 7.76 2.52
N SER A 41 -5.06 7.53 2.32
CA SER A 41 -3.99 8.08 3.17
C SER A 41 -3.32 9.25 2.47
N ASP A 42 -2.91 10.26 3.22
CA ASP A 42 -2.04 11.35 2.77
C ASP A 42 -0.55 11.07 3.03
N GLU A 43 -0.22 9.97 3.68
CA GLU A 43 1.15 9.53 3.94
C GLU A 43 1.81 9.03 2.64
N GLN A 44 2.56 9.92 1.99
CA GLN A 44 3.15 9.67 0.67
C GLN A 44 4.60 9.20 0.81
N VAL A 45 4.93 8.11 0.12
CA VAL A 45 6.28 7.54 0.09
C VAL A 45 6.68 7.16 -1.34
N SER A 46 7.98 7.16 -1.64
CA SER A 46 8.48 6.60 -2.89
C SER A 46 8.49 5.06 -2.83
N ILE A 47 8.51 4.41 -3.99
CA ILE A 47 8.64 2.95 -4.06
C ILE A 47 9.94 2.49 -3.41
N ASN A 48 11.04 3.25 -3.57
CA ASN A 48 12.31 2.96 -2.91
C ASN A 48 12.20 3.02 -1.39
N GLN A 49 11.50 4.01 -0.85
CA GLN A 49 11.24 4.11 0.60
C GLN A 49 10.39 2.95 1.10
N MET A 50 9.34 2.58 0.35
CA MET A 50 8.49 1.43 0.70
C MET A 50 9.30 0.13 0.73
N ILE A 51 10.14 -0.12 -0.29
CA ILE A 51 11.01 -1.31 -0.33
C ILE A 51 11.92 -1.33 0.92
N LYS A 52 12.52 -0.22 1.29
CA LYS A 52 13.38 -0.14 2.48
C LYS A 52 12.63 -0.45 3.77
N ILE A 53 11.37 -0.03 3.88
CA ILE A 53 10.52 -0.38 5.03
C ILE A 53 10.29 -1.90 5.08
N ILE A 54 10.01 -2.52 3.93
CA ILE A 54 9.77 -3.97 3.83
C ILE A 54 11.06 -4.75 4.11
N GLU A 55 12.21 -4.32 3.60
CA GLU A 55 13.52 -4.91 3.94
C GLU A 55 13.73 -4.95 5.46
N ASN A 56 13.46 -3.84 6.15
CA ASN A 56 13.56 -3.75 7.60
C ASN A 56 12.56 -4.67 8.34
N ILE A 57 11.34 -4.81 7.82
CA ILE A 57 10.30 -5.67 8.41
C ILE A 57 10.67 -7.15 8.26
N SER A 58 11.15 -7.53 7.07
CA SER A 58 11.48 -8.92 6.74
C SER A 58 12.80 -9.41 7.33
N GLY A 59 13.66 -8.48 7.78
CA GLY A 59 15.02 -8.82 8.23
C GLY A 59 15.97 -9.17 7.07
N VAL A 60 15.54 -9.00 5.81
CA VAL A 60 16.40 -9.19 4.64
C VAL A 60 17.25 -7.96 4.46
N SER A 61 18.58 -8.13 4.54
CA SER A 61 19.50 -7.04 4.27
C SER A 61 19.61 -6.79 2.76
N GLU A 62 19.42 -5.55 2.37
CA GLU A 62 19.63 -4.98 1.04
C GLU A 62 19.40 -5.92 -0.16
N LEU A 63 18.15 -6.00 -0.61
CA LEU A 63 17.82 -6.66 -1.87
C LEU A 63 18.49 -5.94 -3.04
N LYS A 64 19.13 -6.71 -3.91
CA LYS A 64 19.62 -6.17 -5.18
C LYS A 64 18.44 -5.71 -6.04
N LYS A 65 18.37 -4.41 -6.33
CA LYS A 65 17.29 -3.81 -7.12
C LYS A 65 17.70 -3.73 -8.59
N ASN A 66 16.85 -4.24 -9.47
CA ASN A 66 17.00 -4.12 -10.92
C ASN A 66 15.98 -3.12 -11.44
N TYR A 67 16.41 -1.89 -11.72
CA TYR A 67 15.55 -0.80 -12.18
C TYR A 67 15.27 -0.92 -13.68
N GLN A 68 14.02 -1.16 -14.04
CA GLN A 68 13.55 -1.28 -15.43
C GLN A 68 12.96 0.05 -15.90
N LEU A 69 13.82 0.93 -16.43
CA LEU A 69 13.47 2.30 -16.80
C LEU A 69 12.53 2.41 -17.99
N ASP A 70 12.46 1.39 -18.82
CA ASP A 70 11.59 1.25 -20.00
C ASP A 70 10.14 0.86 -19.65
N LYS A 71 9.92 0.35 -18.43
CA LYS A 71 8.60 -0.11 -18.00
C LYS A 71 7.69 1.06 -17.59
N PRO A 72 6.36 0.88 -17.70
CA PRO A 72 5.39 1.90 -17.30
C PRO A 72 5.54 2.32 -15.83
N LYS A 73 5.71 3.61 -15.58
CA LYS A 73 5.85 4.19 -14.22
C LYS A 73 4.53 4.72 -13.67
N GLY A 74 3.57 4.99 -14.56
CA GLY A 74 2.37 5.73 -14.22
C GLY A 74 2.67 7.20 -13.89
N VAL A 75 1.80 7.85 -13.11
CA VAL A 75 2.00 9.24 -12.68
C VAL A 75 3.14 9.34 -11.65
N ARG A 76 3.88 10.45 -11.67
CA ARG A 76 5.04 10.69 -10.78
C ARG A 76 4.66 10.66 -9.30
N GLY A 77 3.52 11.24 -8.93
CA GLY A 77 3.02 11.24 -7.56
C GLY A 77 1.51 11.17 -7.49
N ARG A 78 1.00 10.47 -6.50
CA ARG A 78 -0.42 10.42 -6.18
C ARG A 78 -0.62 10.22 -4.68
N SER A 79 -1.46 11.08 -4.08
CA SER A 79 -1.94 10.94 -2.71
C SER A 79 -3.42 11.30 -2.64
N SER A 80 -4.06 11.07 -1.50
CA SER A 80 -5.45 11.44 -1.25
C SER A 80 -5.51 12.82 -0.59
N ASN A 81 -6.41 13.68 -1.06
CA ASN A 81 -6.87 14.81 -0.27
C ASN A 81 -8.06 14.34 0.58
N ASN A 82 -7.91 14.41 1.89
CA ASN A 82 -8.86 13.89 2.87
C ASN A 82 -9.69 14.97 3.58
N ASP A 83 -9.66 16.23 3.12
CA ASP A 83 -10.41 17.32 3.79
C ASP A 83 -11.91 17.08 3.74
N LEU A 84 -12.42 16.66 2.58
CA LEU A 84 -13.84 16.40 2.40
C LEU A 84 -14.32 15.23 3.25
N VAL A 85 -13.61 14.11 3.26
CA VAL A 85 -14.03 12.94 4.05
C VAL A 85 -13.99 13.21 5.54
N LYS A 86 -13.01 13.98 6.03
CA LYS A 86 -12.98 14.44 7.42
C LYS A 86 -14.19 15.29 7.76
N LYS A 87 -14.55 16.23 6.88
CA LYS A 87 -15.68 17.15 7.08
C LYS A 87 -17.03 16.43 7.07
N VAL A 88 -17.22 15.50 6.12
CA VAL A 88 -18.52 14.85 5.87
C VAL A 88 -18.73 13.65 6.79
N LEU A 89 -17.72 12.79 6.93
CA LEU A 89 -17.83 11.51 7.65
C LEU A 89 -17.15 11.52 9.01
N ASN A 90 -16.50 12.62 9.40
CA ASN A 90 -15.64 12.68 10.58
C ASN A 90 -14.66 11.50 10.65
N TRP A 91 -14.11 11.13 9.47
CA TRP A 91 -13.21 9.98 9.33
C TRP A 91 -11.82 10.43 8.90
N SER A 92 -10.83 9.75 9.43
CA SER A 92 -9.43 9.80 8.97
C SER A 92 -8.79 8.43 9.16
N PHE A 93 -7.82 8.10 8.31
CA PHE A 93 -7.04 6.86 8.50
C PHE A 93 -6.30 6.90 9.85
N LYS A 94 -6.13 5.74 10.46
CA LYS A 94 -5.51 5.55 11.78
C LYS A 94 -4.19 4.80 11.67
N MET A 95 -4.13 3.83 10.75
CA MET A 95 -2.99 2.95 10.58
C MET A 95 -1.88 3.65 9.80
N LYS A 96 -0.72 3.82 10.43
CA LYS A 96 0.47 4.33 9.74
C LYS A 96 1.05 3.31 8.79
N LEU A 97 1.69 3.78 7.70
CA LEU A 97 2.22 2.92 6.64
C LEU A 97 3.09 1.77 7.16
N LYS A 98 4.05 2.07 8.01
CA LYS A 98 4.97 1.05 8.55
C LYS A 98 4.23 -0.04 9.33
N GLU A 99 3.23 0.33 10.11
CA GLU A 99 2.42 -0.61 10.91
C GLU A 99 1.53 -1.46 10.01
N GLY A 100 0.87 -0.83 9.04
CA GLY A 100 0.04 -1.53 8.04
C GLY A 100 0.85 -2.51 7.20
N LEU A 101 2.04 -2.10 6.73
CA LEU A 101 2.95 -2.97 6.02
C LEU A 101 3.41 -4.15 6.87
N LYS A 102 3.73 -3.92 8.17
CA LYS A 102 4.09 -5.01 9.09
C LYS A 102 2.97 -6.05 9.23
N LYS A 103 1.75 -5.60 9.49
CA LYS A 103 0.58 -6.49 9.60
C LYS A 103 0.33 -7.27 8.30
N THR A 104 0.42 -6.60 7.16
CA THR A 104 0.26 -7.22 5.84
C THR A 104 1.35 -8.25 5.58
N TYR A 105 2.60 -7.92 5.89
CA TYR A 105 3.73 -8.85 5.76
C TYR A 105 3.54 -10.09 6.63
N ASP A 106 3.18 -9.92 7.89
CA ASP A 106 2.96 -11.04 8.82
C ASP A 106 1.84 -11.96 8.33
N TRP A 107 0.74 -11.38 7.85
CA TRP A 107 -0.35 -12.16 7.26
C TRP A 107 0.10 -12.94 6.02
N ILE A 108 0.79 -12.29 5.07
CA ILE A 108 1.33 -12.96 3.87
C ILE A 108 2.28 -14.10 4.27
N SER A 109 3.16 -13.87 5.24
CA SER A 109 4.11 -14.88 5.71
C SER A 109 3.42 -16.13 6.26
N VAL A 110 2.34 -15.93 7.03
CA VAL A 110 1.53 -17.03 7.54
C VAL A 110 0.80 -17.75 6.42
N GLU A 111 0.16 -17.03 5.50
CA GLU A 111 -0.59 -17.66 4.40
C GLU A 111 0.33 -18.41 3.43
N THR A 112 1.49 -17.87 3.10
CA THR A 112 2.47 -18.54 2.24
C THR A 112 3.05 -19.81 2.90
N SER A 113 3.24 -19.80 4.21
CA SER A 113 3.70 -21.00 4.94
C SER A 113 2.65 -22.13 4.95
N LYS A 114 1.36 -21.80 4.96
CA LYS A 114 0.26 -22.79 4.89
C LYS A 114 0.12 -23.44 3.51
N VAL A 115 0.42 -22.69 2.45
CA VAL A 115 0.23 -23.15 1.06
C VAL A 115 1.39 -24.02 0.56
N GLY A 116 2.52 -24.06 1.30
CA GLY A 116 3.72 -24.82 0.88
C GLY A 116 4.26 -24.30 -0.45
N SER A 117 4.91 -25.16 -1.25
CA SER A 117 5.51 -24.79 -2.54
C SER A 117 4.52 -24.38 -3.66
N ASN A 118 3.23 -24.31 -3.37
CA ASN A 118 2.18 -23.91 -4.33
C ASN A 118 1.95 -22.39 -4.37
N LEU A 119 3.04 -21.62 -4.46
CA LEU A 119 3.05 -20.16 -4.64
C LEU A 119 2.35 -19.68 -5.94
N SER A 120 1.96 -20.61 -6.83
CA SER A 120 1.31 -20.30 -8.10
C SER A 120 -0.06 -19.59 -7.96
N ARG A 121 -0.66 -19.57 -6.77
CA ARG A 121 -1.91 -18.83 -6.53
C ARG A 121 -1.72 -17.31 -6.46
N PHE A 122 -0.51 -16.85 -6.12
CA PHE A 122 -0.20 -15.42 -5.96
C PHE A 122 0.60 -14.84 -7.13
N THR A 123 1.12 -15.69 -8.02
CA THR A 123 2.04 -15.29 -9.10
C THR A 123 1.51 -15.50 -10.51
N LYS A 124 0.26 -15.93 -10.68
CA LYS A 124 -0.35 -15.98 -12.01
C LYS A 124 -0.88 -14.60 -12.39
N SER A 125 -0.04 -13.84 -13.08
CA SER A 125 -0.45 -12.74 -13.98
C SER A 125 -0.98 -13.32 -15.28
#